data_b9b7a5fcd6c7e41c9a1d2750e404d0b9
#
_entry.id   b9b7a5fcd6c7e41c9a1d2750e404d0b9
#
_cell.length_a   1.000
_cell.length_b   1.000
_cell.length_c   1.000
_cell.angle_alpha   90.00
_cell.angle_beta   90.00
_cell.angle_gamma   90.00
#
_symmetry.space_group_name_H-M   'P 1'
#
loop_
_entity.id
_entity.type
_entity.pdbx_description
1 polymer ?
#
loop_
_entity_poly.entity_id
_entity_poly.type
_entity_poly.pdbx_seq_one_letter_code
_entity_poly.pdbx_strand_id
1 'polypeptide(L)'
;MTKNNLKVVKSTKDKELENKEKNKALDAAISQITDNFGKGSVMRLGEQKAMDVESISTGSLSLDLALGIGGLPKGRIIEIYGPESSGKTTLALQVVAEAQKAGGICGFVDAEHALDPVYAKKLGVNTEELLISQPDTGEQALEITDTLIKSGSMSVLVVDSVAALTPRAEIEGDMGDHHVGLQARLMSQALRKLTGSISRTNTMVIFINQIRMKIGVMFGSPATTSGGNSLKFYSSVRMDIRRIGAIKDKEQIIGNNTRVKVVKNKVAPPFKVVEFDLMYGKGISKVGELIDLGAKADIVEKSGAWYAYKGEKIGQGRENAKVYLEQNPTAAAEIEMAIREKAGVISKKIEGNPLNDDKVEAETKEEVPTKKN
;
A
#
# COMPACT_ATOMS: atom_id res chain seq x y z
N MET A 1 68.84 -12.43 -0.24
CA MET A 1 68.08 -13.65 0.20
C MET A 1 66.60 -13.29 0.22
N THR A 2 65.93 -13.61 -0.88
CA THR A 2 64.48 -13.35 -1.08
C THR A 2 63.70 -14.55 -0.55
N LYS A 3 62.92 -14.31 0.52
CA LYS A 3 61.99 -15.33 1.07
C LYS A 3 60.79 -15.45 0.14
N ASN A 4 60.71 -16.54 -0.63
CA ASN A 4 59.53 -16.99 -1.37
C ASN A 4 58.46 -17.43 -0.36
N ASN A 5 57.39 -16.63 -0.17
CA ASN A 5 56.17 -17.04 0.51
C ASN A 5 55.34 -17.92 -0.44
N LEU A 6 55.54 -19.22 -0.37
CA LEU A 6 54.67 -20.21 -1.00
C LEU A 6 53.29 -20.17 -0.29
N LYS A 7 52.26 -19.60 -0.96
CA LYS A 7 50.87 -19.81 -0.56
C LYS A 7 50.50 -21.25 -0.79
N VAL A 8 50.36 -22.02 0.30
CA VAL A 8 49.82 -23.38 0.25
C VAL A 8 48.38 -23.31 -0.26
N VAL A 9 48.15 -23.80 -1.47
CA VAL A 9 46.79 -23.97 -2.03
C VAL A 9 46.19 -25.17 -1.32
N LYS A 10 45.24 -24.93 -0.40
CA LYS A 10 44.49 -25.99 0.31
C LYS A 10 43.80 -26.89 -0.71
N SER A 11 43.90 -28.19 -0.50
CA SER A 11 43.26 -29.21 -1.32
C SER A 11 41.74 -29.07 -1.30
N THR A 12 41.05 -29.51 -2.35
CA THR A 12 39.57 -29.52 -2.41
C THR A 12 38.93 -30.26 -1.22
N LYS A 13 39.57 -31.35 -0.76
CA LYS A 13 39.12 -32.10 0.43
C LYS A 13 39.26 -31.30 1.74
N ASP A 14 40.32 -30.52 1.90
CA ASP A 14 40.49 -29.68 3.09
C ASP A 14 39.47 -28.57 3.15
N LYS A 15 39.10 -28.01 2.00
CA LYS A 15 38.03 -27.01 1.89
C LYS A 15 36.64 -27.60 2.18
N GLU A 16 36.36 -28.80 1.77
CA GLU A 16 35.09 -29.50 2.07
C GLU A 16 34.97 -29.84 3.56
N LEU A 17 36.08 -30.27 4.20
CA LEU A 17 36.09 -30.55 5.64
C LEU A 17 35.89 -29.29 6.44
N GLU A 18 36.58 -28.21 6.11
CA GLU A 18 36.43 -26.88 6.74
C GLU A 18 35.00 -26.32 6.58
N ASN A 19 34.35 -26.55 5.41
CA ASN A 19 32.96 -26.15 5.19
C ASN A 19 31.96 -27.00 6.02
N LYS A 20 32.21 -28.30 6.20
CA LYS A 20 31.38 -29.16 7.06
C LYS A 20 31.48 -28.77 8.53
N GLU A 21 32.66 -28.41 9.03
CA GLU A 21 32.83 -27.91 10.40
C GLU A 21 32.16 -26.57 10.60
N LYS A 22 32.29 -25.64 9.64
CA LYS A 22 31.59 -24.34 9.68
C LYS A 22 30.07 -24.51 9.68
N ASN A 23 29.52 -25.41 8.88
CA ASN A 23 28.07 -25.67 8.86
C ASN A 23 27.59 -26.27 10.18
N LYS A 24 28.33 -27.21 10.80
CA LYS A 24 27.98 -27.73 12.12
C LYS A 24 27.98 -26.65 13.21
N ALA A 25 28.98 -25.76 13.18
CA ALA A 25 29.06 -24.65 14.12
C ALA A 25 27.89 -23.67 13.92
N LEU A 26 27.49 -23.38 12.64
CA LEU A 26 26.36 -22.55 12.30
C LEU A 26 25.02 -23.17 12.77
N ASP A 27 24.83 -24.47 12.54
CA ASP A 27 23.62 -25.19 12.95
C ASP A 27 23.48 -25.21 14.47
N ALA A 28 24.59 -25.38 15.20
CA ALA A 28 24.59 -25.26 16.68
C ALA A 28 24.23 -23.85 17.16
N ALA A 29 24.76 -22.80 16.50
CA ALA A 29 24.42 -21.42 16.81
C ALA A 29 22.94 -21.11 16.53
N ILE A 30 22.39 -21.61 15.41
CA ILE A 30 20.95 -21.46 15.06
C ILE A 30 20.08 -22.16 16.12
N SER A 31 20.45 -23.37 16.56
CA SER A 31 19.74 -24.08 17.62
C SER A 31 19.74 -23.28 18.93
N GLN A 32 20.89 -22.78 19.34
CA GLN A 32 21.00 -21.95 20.57
C GLN A 32 20.17 -20.67 20.49
N ILE A 33 20.13 -20.00 19.32
CA ILE A 33 19.29 -18.82 19.11
C ILE A 33 17.80 -19.21 19.17
N THR A 34 17.43 -20.33 18.59
CA THR A 34 16.04 -20.83 18.60
C THR A 34 15.59 -21.18 20.00
N ASP A 35 16.46 -21.77 20.84
CA ASP A 35 16.18 -22.11 22.24
C ASP A 35 16.03 -20.84 23.10
N ASN A 36 16.85 -19.83 22.88
CA ASN A 36 16.84 -18.58 23.66
C ASN A 36 15.74 -17.59 23.23
N PHE A 37 15.44 -17.51 21.95
CA PHE A 37 14.57 -16.46 21.37
C PHE A 37 13.31 -16.99 20.69
N GLY A 38 13.14 -18.34 20.63
CA GLY A 38 12.00 -19.00 20.02
C GLY A 38 12.18 -19.32 18.53
N LYS A 39 11.32 -20.22 18.03
CA LYS A 39 11.31 -20.65 16.62
C LYS A 39 11.06 -19.46 15.69
N GLY A 40 11.85 -19.35 14.63
CA GLY A 40 11.71 -18.27 13.64
C GLY A 40 12.58 -17.04 13.93
N SER A 41 13.35 -17.02 15.03
CA SER A 41 14.29 -15.92 15.33
C SER A 41 15.41 -15.81 14.31
N VAL A 42 15.84 -16.94 13.73
CA VAL A 42 16.76 -17.03 12.59
C VAL A 42 16.22 -18.06 11.63
N MET A 43 16.23 -17.73 10.33
CA MET A 43 15.82 -18.63 9.28
C MET A 43 16.60 -18.34 7.98
N ARG A 44 16.76 -19.33 7.11
CA ARG A 44 17.34 -19.10 5.80
C ARG A 44 16.27 -18.51 4.88
N LEU A 45 16.59 -17.43 4.18
CA LEU A 45 15.64 -16.73 3.30
C LEU A 45 15.01 -17.65 2.24
N GLY A 46 15.75 -18.67 1.77
CA GLY A 46 15.24 -19.66 0.80
C GLY A 46 14.32 -20.73 1.41
N GLU A 47 14.24 -20.86 2.72
CA GLU A 47 13.32 -21.78 3.41
C GLU A 47 11.95 -21.14 3.65
N GLN A 48 11.87 -19.81 3.64
CA GLN A 48 10.60 -19.14 3.46
C GLN A 48 10.15 -19.34 2.02
N LYS A 49 9.02 -20.02 1.79
CA LYS A 49 8.23 -19.80 0.58
C LYS A 49 8.19 -18.29 0.39
N ALA A 50 8.57 -17.81 -0.80
CA ALA A 50 8.48 -16.37 -1.10
C ALA A 50 7.17 -15.88 -0.50
N MET A 51 7.26 -15.09 0.58
CA MET A 51 6.06 -14.64 1.27
C MET A 51 5.37 -13.73 0.26
N ASP A 52 4.30 -14.25 -0.34
CA ASP A 52 3.38 -13.42 -1.10
C ASP A 52 2.92 -12.33 -0.14
N VAL A 53 3.41 -11.12 -0.36
CA VAL A 53 3.05 -9.97 0.48
C VAL A 53 1.59 -9.69 0.20
N GLU A 54 0.73 -9.99 1.17
CA GLU A 54 -0.68 -9.64 1.07
C GLU A 54 -0.83 -8.14 0.82
N SER A 55 -1.76 -7.77 -0.04
CA SER A 55 -2.00 -6.38 -0.41
C SER A 55 -3.48 -6.02 -0.33
N ILE A 56 -3.75 -4.74 -0.13
CA ILE A 56 -5.09 -4.16 -0.18
C ILE A 56 -5.12 -3.21 -1.38
N SER A 57 -6.15 -3.32 -2.23
CA SER A 57 -6.35 -2.44 -3.37
C SER A 57 -6.44 -0.98 -2.93
N THR A 58 -5.93 -0.09 -3.75
CA THR A 58 -6.05 1.36 -3.54
C THR A 58 -7.38 1.92 -4.05
N GLY A 59 -8.18 1.09 -4.72
CA GLY A 59 -9.37 1.54 -5.45
C GLY A 59 -9.04 2.09 -6.85
N SER A 60 -7.75 2.27 -7.18
CA SER A 60 -7.25 2.64 -8.50
C SER A 60 -6.48 1.47 -9.11
N LEU A 61 -6.98 0.94 -10.23
CA LEU A 61 -6.33 -0.18 -10.92
C LEU A 61 -4.94 0.21 -11.43
N SER A 62 -4.77 1.43 -11.96
CA SER A 62 -3.48 1.92 -12.44
C SER A 62 -2.45 2.01 -11.31
N LEU A 63 -2.87 2.44 -10.13
CA LEU A 63 -1.98 2.52 -8.96
C LEU A 63 -1.66 1.13 -8.41
N ASP A 64 -2.62 0.22 -8.34
CA ASP A 64 -2.41 -1.17 -7.94
C ASP A 64 -1.37 -1.88 -8.81
N LEU A 65 -1.46 -1.69 -10.14
CA LEU A 65 -0.48 -2.19 -11.12
C LEU A 65 0.90 -1.53 -10.94
N ALA A 66 0.93 -0.24 -10.66
CA ALA A 66 2.17 0.49 -10.42
C ALA A 66 2.88 0.04 -9.14
N LEU A 67 2.13 -0.35 -8.11
CA LEU A 67 2.66 -0.89 -6.85
C LEU A 67 3.26 -2.29 -7.02
N GLY A 68 2.88 -3.03 -8.06
CA GLY A 68 3.54 -4.27 -8.49
C GLY A 68 3.09 -5.54 -7.77
N ILE A 69 2.30 -5.42 -6.70
CA ILE A 69 1.73 -6.52 -5.91
C ILE A 69 0.20 -6.48 -5.85
N GLY A 70 -0.43 -5.66 -6.72
CA GLY A 70 -1.89 -5.52 -6.80
C GLY A 70 -2.51 -4.59 -5.77
N GLY A 71 -1.72 -3.83 -5.01
CA GLY A 71 -2.19 -2.89 -4.01
C GLY A 71 -1.10 -2.45 -3.04
N LEU A 72 -1.50 -1.90 -1.90
CA LEU A 72 -0.61 -1.52 -0.80
C LEU A 72 -0.30 -2.72 0.09
N PRO A 73 0.97 -2.93 0.51
CA PRO A 73 1.37 -4.07 1.31
C PRO A 73 0.81 -4.03 2.73
N LYS A 74 0.21 -5.13 3.21
CA LYS A 74 -0.17 -5.33 4.62
C LYS A 74 1.07 -5.46 5.50
N GLY A 75 0.93 -5.21 6.79
CA GLY A 75 2.03 -5.29 7.75
C GLY A 75 3.14 -4.25 7.53
N ARG A 76 2.82 -3.14 6.87
CA ARG A 76 3.78 -2.11 6.47
C ARG A 76 3.29 -0.69 6.75
N ILE A 77 4.24 0.23 6.85
CA ILE A 77 3.99 1.66 6.94
C ILE A 77 3.99 2.25 5.54
N ILE A 78 2.94 3.00 5.23
CA ILE A 78 2.72 3.71 3.98
C ILE A 78 2.71 5.21 4.27
N GLU A 79 3.32 6.03 3.43
CA GLU A 79 3.21 7.48 3.50
C GLU A 79 2.58 8.00 2.21
N ILE A 80 1.46 8.73 2.34
CA ILE A 80 0.81 9.48 1.27
C ILE A 80 1.04 10.96 1.55
N TYR A 81 1.72 11.67 0.65
CA TYR A 81 2.00 13.08 0.86
C TYR A 81 1.78 13.89 -0.42
N GLY A 82 1.48 15.16 -0.24
CA GLY A 82 1.21 16.06 -1.34
C GLY A 82 0.71 17.43 -0.87
N PRO A 83 0.50 18.36 -1.82
CA PRO A 83 -0.11 19.65 -1.52
C PRO A 83 -1.50 19.51 -0.91
N GLU A 84 -2.02 20.59 -0.38
CA GLU A 84 -3.41 20.67 0.05
C GLU A 84 -4.37 20.40 -1.13
N SER A 85 -5.53 19.82 -0.82
CA SER A 85 -6.57 19.47 -1.82
C SER A 85 -6.10 18.60 -2.99
N SER A 86 -5.01 17.83 -2.80
CA SER A 86 -4.48 16.91 -3.83
C SER A 86 -5.16 15.54 -3.85
N GLY A 87 -6.03 15.23 -2.87
CA GLY A 87 -6.75 13.96 -2.77
C GLY A 87 -6.12 12.92 -1.84
N LYS A 88 -5.23 13.33 -0.91
CA LYS A 88 -4.58 12.43 0.07
C LYS A 88 -5.59 11.63 0.89
N THR A 89 -6.46 12.34 1.59
CA THR A 89 -7.51 11.74 2.44
C THR A 89 -8.49 10.91 1.61
N THR A 90 -8.85 11.37 0.41
CA THR A 90 -9.69 10.60 -0.53
C THR A 90 -9.07 9.26 -0.90
N LEU A 91 -7.78 9.24 -1.25
CA LEU A 91 -7.07 8.00 -1.57
C LEU A 91 -7.01 7.06 -0.35
N ALA A 92 -6.73 7.59 0.85
CA ALA A 92 -6.69 6.80 2.08
C ALA A 92 -8.08 6.21 2.42
N LEU A 93 -9.16 6.98 2.26
CA LEU A 93 -10.53 6.49 2.46
C LEU A 93 -10.95 5.44 1.42
N GLN A 94 -10.46 5.53 0.18
CA GLN A 94 -10.68 4.48 -0.82
C GLN A 94 -9.99 3.17 -0.41
N VAL A 95 -8.76 3.23 0.14
CA VAL A 95 -8.08 2.04 0.69
C VAL A 95 -8.87 1.45 1.86
N VAL A 96 -9.41 2.29 2.75
CA VAL A 96 -10.29 1.86 3.85
C VAL A 96 -11.53 1.15 3.30
N ALA A 97 -12.21 1.74 2.30
CA ALA A 97 -13.38 1.14 1.69
C ALA A 97 -13.08 -0.23 1.04
N GLU A 98 -11.96 -0.36 0.33
CA GLU A 98 -11.55 -1.64 -0.25
C GLU A 98 -11.18 -2.67 0.84
N ALA A 99 -10.54 -2.25 1.93
CA ALA A 99 -10.24 -3.12 3.06
C ALA A 99 -11.50 -3.62 3.76
N GLN A 100 -12.50 -2.76 3.98
CA GLN A 100 -13.79 -3.13 4.59
C GLN A 100 -14.58 -4.07 3.69
N LYS A 101 -14.57 -3.89 2.37
CA LYS A 101 -15.18 -4.82 1.41
C LYS A 101 -14.58 -6.23 1.50
N ALA A 102 -13.30 -6.32 1.87
CA ALA A 102 -12.61 -7.59 2.14
C ALA A 102 -12.85 -8.14 3.56
N GLY A 103 -13.76 -7.55 4.34
CA GLY A 103 -14.05 -7.95 5.72
C GLY A 103 -13.04 -7.44 6.74
N GLY A 104 -12.17 -6.50 6.37
CA GLY A 104 -11.13 -5.95 7.25
C GLY A 104 -11.65 -4.89 8.20
N ILE A 105 -11.22 -4.93 9.46
CA ILE A 105 -11.51 -3.89 10.45
C ILE A 105 -10.55 -2.71 10.21
N CYS A 106 -11.12 -1.49 10.12
CA CYS A 106 -10.38 -0.29 9.80
C CYS A 106 -10.55 0.77 10.89
N GLY A 107 -9.51 1.60 11.07
CA GLY A 107 -9.53 2.74 11.97
C GLY A 107 -8.98 4.00 11.32
N PHE A 108 -9.42 5.14 11.83
CA PHE A 108 -9.01 6.45 11.37
C PHE A 108 -8.71 7.35 12.57
N VAL A 109 -7.46 7.77 12.68
CA VAL A 109 -6.99 8.72 13.69
C VAL A 109 -6.98 10.09 13.02
N ASP A 110 -8.02 10.88 13.29
CA ASP A 110 -8.27 12.20 12.71
C ASP A 110 -7.70 13.29 13.62
N ALA A 111 -6.42 13.57 13.46
CA ALA A 111 -5.75 14.63 14.22
C ALA A 111 -6.03 16.05 13.66
N GLU A 112 -6.60 16.16 12.47
CA GLU A 112 -7.05 17.44 11.89
C GLU A 112 -8.49 17.77 12.28
N HIS A 113 -9.26 16.84 12.87
CA HIS A 113 -10.68 16.97 13.20
C HIS A 113 -11.56 17.39 12.00
N ALA A 114 -11.22 16.88 10.81
CA ALA A 114 -11.77 17.31 9.54
C ALA A 114 -12.46 16.21 8.72
N LEU A 115 -12.57 14.99 9.26
CA LEU A 115 -13.21 13.89 8.57
C LEU A 115 -14.72 14.12 8.45
N ASP A 116 -15.20 14.19 7.20
CA ASP A 116 -16.64 14.23 6.88
C ASP A 116 -17.20 12.81 6.69
N PRO A 117 -18.09 12.34 7.60
CA PRO A 117 -18.70 11.01 7.48
C PRO A 117 -19.55 10.85 6.22
N VAL A 118 -20.21 11.92 5.77
CA VAL A 118 -21.04 11.90 4.55
C VAL A 118 -20.16 11.70 3.33
N TYR A 119 -19.02 12.37 3.29
CA TYR A 119 -18.05 12.19 2.22
C TYR A 119 -17.45 10.78 2.25
N ALA A 120 -17.04 10.28 3.42
CA ALA A 120 -16.51 8.92 3.57
C ALA A 120 -17.52 7.86 3.08
N LYS A 121 -18.81 7.99 3.45
CA LYS A 121 -19.88 7.10 2.98
C LYS A 121 -20.02 7.11 1.46
N LYS A 122 -19.93 8.30 0.82
CA LYS A 122 -19.97 8.41 -0.65
C LYS A 122 -18.80 7.72 -1.34
N LEU A 123 -17.66 7.61 -0.69
CA LEU A 123 -16.49 6.86 -1.18
C LEU A 123 -16.61 5.35 -0.97
N GLY A 124 -17.68 4.87 -0.35
CA GLY A 124 -17.96 3.46 -0.09
C GLY A 124 -17.46 2.95 1.26
N VAL A 125 -17.04 3.86 2.16
CA VAL A 125 -16.69 3.49 3.53
C VAL A 125 -17.95 3.15 4.33
N ASN A 126 -17.93 2.01 5.01
CA ASN A 126 -18.93 1.69 6.03
C ASN A 126 -18.61 2.47 7.29
N THR A 127 -19.31 3.60 7.47
CA THR A 127 -19.07 4.53 8.59
C THR A 127 -19.54 3.99 9.94
N GLU A 128 -20.39 2.97 9.96
CA GLU A 128 -20.87 2.34 11.19
C GLU A 128 -19.82 1.40 11.80
N GLU A 129 -18.95 0.84 10.97
CA GLU A 129 -17.87 -0.07 11.38
C GLU A 129 -16.51 0.59 11.44
N LEU A 130 -16.36 1.83 10.93
CA LEU A 130 -15.11 2.54 10.98
C LEU A 130 -14.83 3.07 12.39
N LEU A 131 -13.75 2.59 13.01
CA LEU A 131 -13.28 3.15 14.27
C LEU A 131 -12.66 4.53 14.04
N ILE A 132 -13.16 5.55 14.72
CA ILE A 132 -12.62 6.91 14.64
C ILE A 132 -12.06 7.34 15.99
N SER A 133 -10.94 8.05 15.97
CA SER A 133 -10.34 8.69 17.14
C SER A 133 -9.90 10.10 16.76
N GLN A 134 -10.20 11.08 17.62
CA GLN A 134 -9.86 12.49 17.46
C GLN A 134 -9.01 12.94 18.65
N PRO A 135 -7.72 12.66 18.66
CA PRO A 135 -6.82 12.96 19.78
C PRO A 135 -6.42 14.43 19.81
N ASP A 136 -6.22 14.98 21.02
CA ASP A 136 -5.80 16.36 21.22
C ASP A 136 -4.28 16.56 21.06
N THR A 137 -3.47 15.52 21.28
CA THR A 137 -2.00 15.59 21.23
C THR A 137 -1.41 14.50 20.33
N GLY A 138 -0.21 14.77 19.80
CA GLY A 138 0.52 13.79 18.98
C GLY A 138 0.86 12.53 19.75
N GLU A 139 1.21 12.64 21.06
CA GLU A 139 1.47 11.50 21.94
C GLU A 139 0.23 10.61 22.05
N GLN A 140 -0.93 11.22 22.33
CA GLN A 140 -2.21 10.49 22.45
C GLN A 140 -2.57 9.78 21.13
N ALA A 141 -2.44 10.47 19.99
CA ALA A 141 -2.66 9.89 18.68
C ALA A 141 -1.83 8.63 18.43
N LEU A 142 -0.52 8.71 18.76
CA LEU A 142 0.41 7.61 18.52
C LEU A 142 0.28 6.47 19.53
N GLU A 143 -0.17 6.74 20.76
CA GLU A 143 -0.49 5.72 21.77
C GLU A 143 -1.77 4.96 21.42
N ILE A 144 -2.81 5.66 20.96
CA ILE A 144 -4.03 5.04 20.44
C ILE A 144 -3.69 4.15 19.24
N THR A 145 -2.89 4.68 18.29
CA THR A 145 -2.39 3.94 17.13
C THR A 145 -1.66 2.66 17.56
N ASP A 146 -0.73 2.72 18.54
CA ASP A 146 0.02 1.57 19.04
C ASP A 146 -0.91 0.52 19.70
N THR A 147 -1.90 0.98 20.46
CA THR A 147 -2.87 0.12 21.15
C THR A 147 -3.76 -0.62 20.15
N LEU A 148 -4.29 0.08 19.13
CA LEU A 148 -5.10 -0.53 18.07
C LEU A 148 -4.30 -1.55 17.28
N ILE A 149 -3.06 -1.25 16.90
CA ILE A 149 -2.18 -2.20 16.19
C ILE A 149 -1.93 -3.44 17.04
N LYS A 150 -1.63 -3.28 18.33
CA LYS A 150 -1.34 -4.39 19.26
C LYS A 150 -2.52 -5.33 19.49
N SER A 151 -3.75 -4.87 19.26
CA SER A 151 -4.93 -5.75 19.33
C SER A 151 -4.86 -6.90 18.33
N GLY A 152 -4.11 -6.73 17.22
CA GLY A 152 -3.99 -7.71 16.14
C GLY A 152 -5.24 -7.83 15.25
N SER A 153 -6.26 -7.02 15.48
CA SER A 153 -7.53 -7.09 14.76
C SER A 153 -7.63 -6.11 13.58
N MET A 154 -6.70 -5.14 13.52
CA MET A 154 -6.76 -4.07 12.51
C MET A 154 -6.17 -4.49 11.18
N SER A 155 -6.93 -4.32 10.09
CA SER A 155 -6.41 -4.46 8.73
C SER A 155 -5.74 -3.18 8.25
N VAL A 156 -6.41 -2.04 8.42
CA VAL A 156 -5.90 -0.71 8.02
C VAL A 156 -6.12 0.30 9.14
N LEU A 157 -5.11 1.10 9.41
CA LEU A 157 -5.20 2.25 10.29
C LEU A 157 -4.64 3.47 9.58
N VAL A 158 -5.44 4.53 9.45
CA VAL A 158 -5.04 5.81 8.85
C VAL A 158 -4.76 6.82 9.95
N VAL A 159 -3.70 7.61 9.80
CA VAL A 159 -3.36 8.76 10.66
C VAL A 159 -3.35 10.01 9.77
N ASP A 160 -4.33 10.88 9.93
CA ASP A 160 -4.51 12.12 9.16
C ASP A 160 -4.50 13.34 10.11
N SER A 161 -3.49 14.18 10.06
CA SER A 161 -2.24 14.05 9.34
C SER A 161 -1.04 14.17 10.29
N VAL A 162 0.14 13.73 9.83
CA VAL A 162 1.40 13.90 10.60
C VAL A 162 1.65 15.37 10.95
N ALA A 163 1.23 16.30 10.08
CA ALA A 163 1.41 17.73 10.32
C ALA A 163 0.63 18.24 11.56
N ALA A 164 -0.49 17.59 11.88
CA ALA A 164 -1.36 17.92 13.02
C ALA A 164 -0.97 17.19 14.32
N LEU A 165 0.01 16.27 14.30
CA LEU A 165 0.51 15.60 15.49
C LEU A 165 1.37 16.56 16.32
N THR A 166 0.72 17.48 17.03
CA THR A 166 1.39 18.47 17.88
C THR A 166 1.82 17.82 19.18
N PRO A 167 3.12 17.90 19.57
CA PRO A 167 3.57 17.42 20.89
C PRO A 167 2.87 18.15 22.03
N ARG A 168 2.57 17.42 23.12
CA ARG A 168 1.92 17.99 24.31
C ARG A 168 2.65 19.22 24.85
N ALA A 169 3.99 19.17 24.92
CA ALA A 169 4.79 20.27 25.39
C ALA A 169 4.68 21.54 24.53
N GLU A 170 4.31 21.39 23.24
CA GLU A 170 4.07 22.53 22.35
C GLU A 170 2.68 23.12 22.59
N ILE A 171 1.70 22.28 22.97
CA ILE A 171 0.32 22.72 23.30
C ILE A 171 0.28 23.43 24.67
N GLU A 172 1.03 22.92 25.65
CA GLU A 172 1.09 23.45 27.02
C GLU A 172 2.03 24.66 27.18
N GLY A 173 2.89 24.94 26.16
CA GLY A 173 3.78 26.09 26.13
C GLY A 173 3.09 27.39 25.79
N ASP A 174 3.77 28.52 26.05
CA ASP A 174 3.25 29.84 25.72
C ASP A 174 3.36 30.13 24.21
N MET A 175 2.46 30.98 23.70
CA MET A 175 2.52 31.44 22.31
C MET A 175 3.83 32.16 22.02
N GLY A 176 4.63 31.60 21.13
CA GLY A 176 5.95 32.12 20.76
C GLY A 176 7.13 31.32 21.26
N ASP A 177 6.89 30.30 22.07
CA ASP A 177 7.93 29.37 22.51
C ASP A 177 8.53 28.58 21.34
N HIS A 178 9.83 28.38 21.36
CA HIS A 178 10.56 27.65 20.32
C HIS A 178 10.68 26.16 20.64
N HIS A 179 9.80 25.33 20.06
CA HIS A 179 9.82 23.88 20.24
C HIS A 179 10.49 23.13 19.07
N VAL A 180 11.74 23.50 18.79
CA VAL A 180 12.46 22.98 17.63
C VAL A 180 12.63 21.45 17.69
N GLY A 181 12.06 20.75 16.72
CA GLY A 181 12.30 19.33 16.49
C GLY A 181 11.54 18.37 17.41
N LEU A 182 10.64 18.83 18.28
CA LEU A 182 9.87 17.94 19.16
C LEU A 182 9.01 16.96 18.36
N GLN A 183 8.28 17.42 17.35
CA GLN A 183 7.48 16.55 16.47
C GLN A 183 8.33 15.49 15.76
N ALA A 184 9.52 15.85 15.30
CA ALA A 184 10.44 14.91 14.64
C ALA A 184 10.97 13.85 15.62
N ARG A 185 11.22 14.20 16.88
CA ARG A 185 11.62 13.27 17.95
C ARG A 185 10.46 12.32 18.29
N LEU A 186 9.25 12.85 18.47
CA LEU A 186 8.04 12.10 18.74
C LEU A 186 7.79 11.05 17.63
N MET A 187 7.80 11.47 16.36
CA MET A 187 7.65 10.58 15.23
C MET A 187 8.75 9.51 15.16
N SER A 188 10.00 9.88 15.43
CA SER A 188 11.13 8.95 15.44
C SER A 188 10.97 7.87 16.51
N GLN A 189 10.54 8.26 17.70
CA GLN A 189 10.28 7.34 18.82
C GLN A 189 9.11 6.41 18.51
N ALA A 190 8.00 6.97 18.06
CA ALA A 190 6.80 6.20 17.74
C ALA A 190 7.06 5.16 16.63
N LEU A 191 7.68 5.55 15.53
CA LEU A 191 7.94 4.64 14.41
C LEU A 191 8.86 3.47 14.78
N ARG A 192 9.85 3.69 15.68
CA ARG A 192 10.67 2.59 16.23
C ARG A 192 9.82 1.59 17.00
N LYS A 193 8.85 2.06 17.79
CA LYS A 193 7.95 1.23 18.59
C LYS A 193 6.92 0.50 17.70
N LEU A 194 6.30 1.23 16.78
CA LEU A 194 5.22 0.72 15.93
C LEU A 194 5.66 -0.32 14.91
N THR A 195 6.86 -0.17 14.32
CA THR A 195 7.31 -1.02 13.20
C THR A 195 7.28 -2.50 13.52
N GLY A 196 7.74 -2.90 14.71
CA GLY A 196 7.73 -4.31 15.14
C GLY A 196 6.32 -4.86 15.35
N SER A 197 5.40 -4.05 15.90
CA SER A 197 4.01 -4.43 16.10
C SER A 197 3.26 -4.53 14.78
N ILE A 198 3.40 -3.55 13.90
CA ILE A 198 2.82 -3.51 12.55
C ILE A 198 3.15 -4.78 11.76
N SER A 199 4.42 -5.18 11.76
CA SER A 199 4.84 -6.39 11.04
C SER A 199 4.27 -7.69 11.64
N ARG A 200 4.17 -7.78 12.96
CA ARG A 200 3.65 -8.98 13.63
C ARG A 200 2.14 -9.14 13.50
N THR A 201 1.40 -8.05 13.54
CA THR A 201 -0.07 -8.04 13.45
C THR A 201 -0.59 -7.98 12.02
N ASN A 202 0.31 -7.87 11.04
CA ASN A 202 -0.03 -7.70 9.61
C ASN A 202 -0.94 -6.49 9.35
N THR A 203 -0.93 -5.48 10.23
CA THR A 203 -1.70 -4.25 10.11
C THR A 203 -1.04 -3.30 9.11
N MET A 204 -1.78 -2.73 8.17
CA MET A 204 -1.30 -1.63 7.33
C MET A 204 -1.51 -0.30 8.07
N VAL A 205 -0.48 0.54 8.14
CA VAL A 205 -0.62 1.89 8.69
C VAL A 205 -0.30 2.94 7.62
N ILE A 206 -1.27 3.80 7.34
CA ILE A 206 -1.16 4.89 6.37
C ILE A 206 -0.99 6.20 7.13
N PHE A 207 0.15 6.86 6.95
CA PHE A 207 0.37 8.22 7.41
C PHE A 207 0.13 9.20 6.26
N ILE A 208 -0.82 10.09 6.44
CA ILE A 208 -1.03 11.22 5.54
C ILE A 208 -0.10 12.35 5.98
N ASN A 209 0.57 12.99 5.02
CA ASN A 209 1.54 14.03 5.32
C ASN A 209 1.42 15.24 4.37
N GLN A 210 1.84 16.38 4.85
CA GLN A 210 1.83 17.62 4.09
C GLN A 210 3.23 17.97 3.60
N ILE A 211 3.31 18.69 2.48
CA ILE A 211 4.56 19.22 1.95
C ILE A 211 4.85 20.58 2.62
N ARG A 212 6.08 20.75 3.06
CA ARG A 212 6.64 22.02 3.52
C ARG A 212 7.80 22.42 2.60
N MET A 213 7.97 23.70 2.38
CA MET A 213 9.07 24.23 1.58
C MET A 213 10.20 24.66 2.49
N LYS A 214 11.41 24.13 2.27
CA LYS A 214 12.61 24.60 2.97
C LYS A 214 13.08 25.91 2.35
N ILE A 215 13.27 26.90 3.19
CA ILE A 215 13.84 28.20 2.79
C ILE A 215 15.35 28.03 2.56
N GLY A 216 15.90 28.68 1.53
CA GLY A 216 17.34 28.73 1.28
C GLY A 216 17.94 27.52 0.55
N VAL A 217 17.12 26.61 -0.02
CA VAL A 217 17.62 25.52 -0.85
C VAL A 217 17.85 26.02 -2.27
N MET A 218 19.11 26.22 -2.64
CA MET A 218 19.51 26.67 -3.99
C MET A 218 19.59 25.52 -5.01
N PHE A 219 19.86 24.28 -4.57
CA PHE A 219 20.00 23.11 -5.43
C PHE A 219 19.15 21.95 -4.91
N GLY A 220 18.49 21.20 -5.83
CA GLY A 220 17.62 20.07 -5.51
C GLY A 220 16.18 20.48 -5.20
N SER A 221 15.37 19.55 -4.68
CA SER A 221 13.97 19.85 -4.34
C SER A 221 13.88 20.49 -2.95
N PRO A 222 13.32 21.71 -2.83
CA PRO A 222 13.08 22.32 -1.53
C PRO A 222 11.94 21.65 -0.74
N ALA A 223 11.15 20.79 -1.38
CA ALA A 223 10.00 20.14 -0.78
C ALA A 223 10.42 19.08 0.25
N THR A 224 9.90 19.18 1.46
CA THR A 224 10.05 18.21 2.54
C THR A 224 8.70 17.92 3.17
N THR A 225 8.57 16.80 3.91
CA THR A 225 7.36 16.45 4.65
C THR A 225 7.50 16.83 6.13
N SER A 226 6.38 17.04 6.83
CA SER A 226 6.33 17.29 8.27
C SER A 226 6.79 16.07 9.08
N GLY A 227 7.13 16.24 10.36
CA GLY A 227 7.53 15.14 11.25
C GLY A 227 8.96 14.62 11.02
N GLY A 228 9.83 15.38 10.33
CA GLY A 228 11.23 15.05 10.11
C GLY A 228 11.46 13.98 9.05
N ASN A 229 12.59 13.25 9.16
CA ASN A 229 12.97 12.24 8.15
C ASN A 229 12.55 10.81 8.48
N SER A 230 12.00 10.56 9.67
CA SER A 230 11.78 9.19 10.16
C SER A 230 10.84 8.39 9.24
N LEU A 231 9.72 8.97 8.79
CA LEU A 231 8.80 8.32 7.84
C LEU A 231 9.49 7.96 6.52
N LYS A 232 10.43 8.75 6.04
CA LYS A 232 11.18 8.45 4.81
C LYS A 232 11.96 7.14 4.92
N PHE A 233 12.44 6.80 6.12
CA PHE A 233 13.17 5.56 6.37
C PHE A 233 12.25 4.40 6.67
N TYR A 234 11.27 4.58 7.57
CA TYR A 234 10.39 3.51 8.07
C TYR A 234 9.33 3.07 7.06
N SER A 235 8.79 3.97 6.24
CA SER A 235 7.80 3.60 5.23
C SER A 235 8.34 2.60 4.21
N SER A 236 7.52 1.63 3.85
CA SER A 236 7.79 0.68 2.76
C SER A 236 7.36 1.22 1.40
N VAL A 237 6.27 1.98 1.37
CA VAL A 237 5.78 2.69 0.19
C VAL A 237 5.61 4.16 0.53
N ARG A 238 6.02 5.04 -0.41
CA ARG A 238 5.79 6.48 -0.33
C ARG A 238 5.23 6.98 -1.65
N MET A 239 4.16 7.74 -1.59
CA MET A 239 3.42 8.24 -2.74
C MET A 239 3.31 9.76 -2.68
N ASP A 240 3.76 10.43 -3.74
CA ASP A 240 3.58 11.88 -3.97
C ASP A 240 2.32 12.04 -4.83
N ILE A 241 1.26 12.60 -4.25
CA ILE A 241 -0.03 12.81 -4.92
C ILE A 241 -0.22 14.29 -5.26
N ARG A 242 -0.58 14.58 -6.51
CA ARG A 242 -0.73 15.94 -7.01
C ARG A 242 -1.93 16.07 -7.95
N ARG A 243 -2.68 17.14 -7.79
CA ARG A 243 -3.64 17.58 -8.79
C ARG A 243 -2.91 18.14 -9.98
N ILE A 244 -3.24 17.69 -11.19
CA ILE A 244 -2.63 18.15 -12.45
C ILE A 244 -3.61 18.87 -13.39
N GLY A 245 -4.92 18.71 -13.18
CA GLY A 245 -5.95 19.38 -13.96
C GLY A 245 -7.31 19.32 -13.32
N ALA A 246 -8.23 20.14 -13.77
CA ALA A 246 -9.64 20.10 -13.41
C ALA A 246 -10.44 19.35 -14.48
N ILE A 247 -11.35 18.47 -14.05
CA ILE A 247 -12.32 17.82 -14.92
C ILE A 247 -13.59 18.68 -14.89
N LYS A 248 -14.04 19.07 -16.06
CA LYS A 248 -15.22 19.94 -16.23
C LYS A 248 -16.31 19.20 -16.99
N ASP A 249 -17.53 19.41 -16.54
CA ASP A 249 -18.74 19.15 -17.31
C ASP A 249 -19.37 20.52 -17.63
N LYS A 250 -19.30 20.92 -18.90
CA LYS A 250 -19.62 22.27 -19.35
C LYS A 250 -18.81 23.32 -18.58
N GLU A 251 -19.44 24.16 -17.76
CA GLU A 251 -18.79 25.19 -16.94
C GLU A 251 -18.49 24.73 -15.50
N GLN A 252 -19.04 23.60 -15.10
CA GLN A 252 -18.90 23.12 -13.72
C GLN A 252 -17.70 22.19 -13.56
N ILE A 253 -16.87 22.42 -12.53
CA ILE A 253 -15.79 21.52 -12.16
C ILE A 253 -16.39 20.35 -11.37
N ILE A 254 -16.28 19.13 -11.92
CA ILE A 254 -16.84 17.91 -11.35
C ILE A 254 -15.78 16.97 -10.75
N GLY A 255 -14.51 17.28 -10.95
CA GLY A 255 -13.42 16.46 -10.44
C GLY A 255 -12.06 17.02 -10.78
N ASN A 256 -11.04 16.24 -10.44
CA ASN A 256 -9.64 16.55 -10.74
C ASN A 256 -8.96 15.37 -11.40
N ASN A 257 -8.14 15.64 -12.41
CA ASN A 257 -7.14 14.68 -12.85
C ASN A 257 -5.98 14.72 -11.86
N THR A 258 -5.65 13.57 -11.31
CA THR A 258 -4.71 13.40 -10.20
C THR A 258 -3.55 12.51 -10.63
N ARG A 259 -2.32 12.95 -10.34
CA ARG A 259 -1.09 12.19 -10.58
C ARG A 259 -0.54 11.66 -9.28
N VAL A 260 -0.22 10.38 -9.25
CA VAL A 260 0.48 9.74 -8.13
C VAL A 260 1.82 9.21 -8.61
N LYS A 261 2.89 9.63 -7.96
CA LYS A 261 4.25 9.12 -8.16
C LYS A 261 4.65 8.24 -6.98
N VAL A 262 4.94 6.99 -7.24
CA VAL A 262 5.48 6.04 -6.24
C VAL A 262 6.97 6.34 -6.07
N VAL A 263 7.34 7.17 -5.09
CA VAL A 263 8.73 7.62 -4.92
C VAL A 263 9.61 6.65 -4.15
N LYS A 264 8.99 5.74 -3.38
CA LYS A 264 9.65 4.63 -2.68
C LYS A 264 8.74 3.42 -2.70
N ASN A 265 9.32 2.27 -2.98
CA ASN A 265 8.63 0.98 -2.92
C ASN A 265 9.65 -0.09 -2.53
N LYS A 266 9.40 -0.84 -1.44
CA LYS A 266 10.25 -1.95 -0.99
C LYS A 266 9.76 -3.32 -1.47
N VAL A 267 8.59 -3.39 -2.12
CA VAL A 267 7.97 -4.64 -2.57
C VAL A 267 7.97 -4.79 -4.10
N ALA A 268 8.28 -3.71 -4.83
CA ALA A 268 8.41 -3.71 -6.29
C ALA A 268 9.29 -2.52 -6.74
N PRO A 269 9.70 -2.44 -8.03
CA PRO A 269 10.45 -1.30 -8.54
C PRO A 269 9.72 0.03 -8.35
N PRO A 270 10.35 1.07 -7.74
CA PRO A 270 9.76 2.37 -7.50
C PRO A 270 9.74 3.25 -8.76
N PHE A 271 9.34 4.54 -8.57
CA PHE A 271 9.35 5.65 -9.53
C PHE A 271 8.32 5.56 -10.65
N LYS A 272 7.38 4.61 -10.56
CA LYS A 272 6.23 4.58 -11.46
C LYS A 272 5.32 5.78 -11.19
N VAL A 273 4.74 6.31 -12.27
CA VAL A 273 3.81 7.44 -12.25
C VAL A 273 2.51 6.99 -12.88
N VAL A 274 1.41 7.27 -12.22
CA VAL A 274 0.06 6.98 -12.71
C VAL A 274 -0.81 8.22 -12.61
N GLU A 275 -1.81 8.29 -13.46
CA GLU A 275 -2.80 9.35 -13.49
C GLU A 275 -4.18 8.74 -13.54
N PHE A 276 -5.10 9.29 -12.76
CA PHE A 276 -6.50 8.88 -12.72
C PHE A 276 -7.41 10.06 -12.40
N ASP A 277 -8.68 9.89 -12.75
CA ASP A 277 -9.71 10.88 -12.48
C ASP A 277 -10.26 10.70 -11.06
N LEU A 278 -10.23 11.76 -10.27
CA LEU A 278 -10.81 11.83 -8.93
C LEU A 278 -12.05 12.72 -9.00
N MET A 279 -13.23 12.09 -8.95
CA MET A 279 -14.53 12.75 -9.10
C MET A 279 -15.04 13.21 -7.73
N TYR A 280 -15.54 14.43 -7.67
CA TYR A 280 -16.10 14.97 -6.44
C TYR A 280 -17.34 14.19 -5.99
N GLY A 281 -17.33 13.73 -4.73
CA GLY A 281 -18.40 12.94 -4.15
C GLY A 281 -18.52 11.49 -4.66
N LYS A 282 -17.63 11.05 -5.56
CA LYS A 282 -17.60 9.67 -6.08
C LYS A 282 -16.24 8.97 -5.91
N GLY A 283 -15.18 9.75 -5.65
CA GLY A 283 -13.82 9.21 -5.52
C GLY A 283 -13.17 8.88 -6.86
N ILE A 284 -12.35 7.83 -6.88
CA ILE A 284 -11.60 7.42 -8.05
C ILE A 284 -12.53 6.81 -9.10
N SER A 285 -12.40 7.27 -10.36
CA SER A 285 -13.21 6.77 -11.48
C SER A 285 -12.68 5.43 -11.98
N LYS A 286 -13.07 4.33 -11.35
CA LYS A 286 -12.67 2.97 -11.75
C LYS A 286 -12.95 2.68 -13.22
N VAL A 287 -14.17 2.96 -13.68
CA VAL A 287 -14.55 2.70 -15.08
C VAL A 287 -13.75 3.51 -16.09
N GLY A 288 -13.34 4.74 -15.72
CA GLY A 288 -12.44 5.54 -16.54
C GLY A 288 -11.08 4.90 -16.72
N GLU A 289 -10.52 4.35 -15.63
CA GLU A 289 -9.24 3.61 -15.67
C GLU A 289 -9.34 2.32 -16.50
N LEU A 290 -10.47 1.57 -16.38
CA LEU A 290 -10.68 0.35 -17.16
C LEU A 290 -10.66 0.61 -18.67
N ILE A 291 -11.25 1.72 -19.13
CA ILE A 291 -11.23 2.09 -20.54
C ILE A 291 -9.82 2.48 -20.98
N ASP A 292 -9.13 3.32 -20.19
CA ASP A 292 -7.81 3.83 -20.55
C ASP A 292 -6.75 2.71 -20.52
N LEU A 293 -6.77 1.85 -19.50
CA LEU A 293 -5.87 0.72 -19.37
C LEU A 293 -6.23 -0.40 -20.36
N GLY A 294 -7.52 -0.67 -20.53
CA GLY A 294 -8.02 -1.65 -21.50
C GLY A 294 -7.61 -1.31 -22.93
N ALA A 295 -7.70 -0.02 -23.30
CA ALA A 295 -7.24 0.45 -24.60
C ALA A 295 -5.72 0.36 -24.75
N LYS A 296 -4.94 0.68 -23.70
CA LYS A 296 -3.47 0.51 -23.71
C LYS A 296 -3.03 -0.94 -23.79
N ALA A 297 -3.85 -1.83 -23.26
CA ALA A 297 -3.59 -3.26 -23.21
C ALA A 297 -4.20 -4.02 -24.41
N ASP A 298 -4.80 -3.33 -25.36
CA ASP A 298 -5.53 -3.93 -26.51
C ASP A 298 -6.60 -4.94 -26.12
N ILE A 299 -7.21 -4.75 -24.93
CA ILE A 299 -8.35 -5.51 -24.43
C ILE A 299 -9.65 -4.81 -24.84
N VAL A 300 -9.65 -3.47 -24.78
CA VAL A 300 -10.69 -2.61 -25.34
C VAL A 300 -10.16 -2.05 -26.65
N GLU A 301 -10.85 -2.36 -27.73
CA GLU A 301 -10.50 -1.87 -29.07
C GLU A 301 -10.85 -0.40 -29.19
N LYS A 302 -9.92 0.43 -29.67
CA LYS A 302 -10.14 1.85 -29.95
C LYS A 302 -9.92 2.12 -31.43
N SER A 303 -11.00 2.47 -32.13
CA SER A 303 -10.96 2.86 -33.54
C SER A 303 -11.51 4.28 -33.70
N GLY A 304 -10.61 5.25 -33.88
CA GLY A 304 -10.96 6.67 -33.89
C GLY A 304 -11.64 7.10 -32.57
N ALA A 305 -12.89 7.55 -32.65
CA ALA A 305 -13.69 7.93 -31.50
C ALA A 305 -14.47 6.75 -30.87
N TRP A 306 -14.47 5.56 -31.48
CA TRP A 306 -15.23 4.41 -31.02
C TRP A 306 -14.42 3.50 -30.13
N TYR A 307 -15.06 3.01 -29.10
CA TYR A 307 -14.57 1.96 -28.20
C TYR A 307 -15.40 0.70 -28.42
N ALA A 308 -14.75 -0.47 -28.49
CA ALA A 308 -15.41 -1.76 -28.63
C ALA A 308 -14.77 -2.79 -27.66
N TYR A 309 -15.56 -3.76 -27.24
CA TYR A 309 -15.13 -4.88 -26.42
C TYR A 309 -15.75 -6.18 -26.96
N LYS A 310 -14.92 -7.20 -27.23
CA LYS A 310 -15.36 -8.49 -27.84
C LYS A 310 -16.16 -8.29 -29.15
N GLY A 311 -15.80 -7.27 -29.95
CA GLY A 311 -16.48 -6.95 -31.22
C GLY A 311 -17.76 -6.12 -31.08
N GLU A 312 -18.25 -5.85 -29.87
CA GLU A 312 -19.40 -4.99 -29.61
C GLU A 312 -18.97 -3.55 -29.34
N LYS A 313 -19.66 -2.58 -29.94
CA LYS A 313 -19.42 -1.15 -29.69
C LYS A 313 -19.95 -0.78 -28.30
N ILE A 314 -19.06 -0.34 -27.41
CA ILE A 314 -19.41 0.05 -26.04
C ILE A 314 -19.58 1.58 -25.88
N GLY A 315 -19.21 2.39 -26.89
CA GLY A 315 -19.47 3.82 -26.86
C GLY A 315 -18.68 4.62 -27.90
N GLN A 316 -19.25 5.73 -28.32
CA GLN A 316 -18.54 6.77 -29.08
C GLN A 316 -18.03 7.81 -28.07
N GLY A 317 -16.70 7.92 -27.95
CA GLY A 317 -16.04 8.74 -26.96
C GLY A 317 -15.90 8.04 -25.59
N ARG A 318 -14.92 8.52 -24.80
CA ARG A 318 -14.57 7.95 -23.50
C ARG A 318 -15.74 7.98 -22.50
N GLU A 319 -16.50 9.08 -22.48
CA GLU A 319 -17.60 9.26 -21.52
C GLU A 319 -18.76 8.29 -21.80
N ASN A 320 -19.13 8.05 -23.06
CA ASN A 320 -20.17 7.07 -23.39
C ASN A 320 -19.73 5.63 -23.06
N ALA A 321 -18.45 5.31 -23.28
CA ALA A 321 -17.90 4.02 -22.89
C ALA A 321 -17.89 3.83 -21.35
N LYS A 322 -17.65 4.90 -20.56
CA LYS A 322 -17.79 4.87 -19.09
C LYS A 322 -19.22 4.54 -18.67
N VAL A 323 -20.21 5.25 -19.25
CA VAL A 323 -21.64 5.00 -18.97
C VAL A 323 -22.01 3.55 -19.28
N TYR A 324 -21.52 3.00 -20.41
CA TYR A 324 -21.76 1.61 -20.74
C TYR A 324 -21.21 0.66 -19.68
N LEU A 325 -19.97 0.85 -19.21
CA LEU A 325 -19.38 -0.02 -18.18
C LEU A 325 -20.04 0.16 -16.80
N GLU A 326 -20.55 1.35 -16.47
CA GLU A 326 -21.34 1.58 -15.25
C GLU A 326 -22.65 0.78 -15.27
N GLN A 327 -23.27 0.65 -16.47
CA GLN A 327 -24.50 -0.12 -16.67
C GLN A 327 -24.26 -1.63 -16.85
N ASN A 328 -23.04 -2.04 -17.17
CA ASN A 328 -22.63 -3.42 -17.41
C ASN A 328 -21.49 -3.86 -16.48
N PRO A 329 -21.75 -4.10 -15.19
CA PRO A 329 -20.71 -4.45 -14.21
C PRO A 329 -19.95 -5.74 -14.56
N THR A 330 -20.60 -6.70 -15.21
CA THR A 330 -19.98 -7.95 -15.65
C THR A 330 -18.88 -7.69 -16.69
N ALA A 331 -19.17 -6.86 -17.70
CA ALA A 331 -18.17 -6.49 -18.69
C ALA A 331 -17.01 -5.71 -18.06
N ALA A 332 -17.31 -4.82 -17.09
CA ALA A 332 -16.29 -4.09 -16.35
C ALA A 332 -15.36 -5.05 -15.56
N ALA A 333 -15.93 -6.06 -14.89
CA ALA A 333 -15.15 -7.05 -14.14
C ALA A 333 -14.28 -7.93 -15.05
N GLU A 334 -14.81 -8.36 -16.20
CA GLU A 334 -14.05 -9.12 -17.19
C GLU A 334 -12.85 -8.31 -17.76
N ILE A 335 -13.07 -7.03 -18.07
CA ILE A 335 -12.00 -6.14 -18.55
C ILE A 335 -10.95 -5.96 -17.46
N GLU A 336 -11.35 -5.73 -16.19
CA GLU A 336 -10.43 -5.61 -15.07
C GLU A 336 -9.57 -6.87 -14.92
N MET A 337 -10.21 -8.05 -14.94
CA MET A 337 -9.51 -9.33 -14.83
C MET A 337 -8.50 -9.52 -15.96
N ALA A 338 -8.89 -9.26 -17.20
CA ALA A 338 -8.00 -9.36 -18.36
C ALA A 338 -6.81 -8.38 -18.29
N ILE A 339 -7.03 -7.15 -17.78
CA ILE A 339 -5.95 -6.18 -17.55
C ILE A 339 -4.97 -6.70 -16.51
N ARG A 340 -5.47 -7.20 -15.38
CA ARG A 340 -4.63 -7.75 -14.29
C ARG A 340 -3.84 -8.97 -14.75
N GLU A 341 -4.45 -9.85 -15.52
CA GLU A 341 -3.80 -11.03 -16.11
C GLU A 341 -2.68 -10.63 -17.06
N LYS A 342 -2.96 -9.74 -18.02
CA LYS A 342 -1.96 -9.25 -18.97
C LYS A 342 -0.80 -8.52 -18.30
N ALA A 343 -1.05 -7.84 -17.19
CA ALA A 343 -0.04 -7.16 -16.40
C ALA A 343 0.81 -8.09 -15.52
N GLY A 344 0.50 -9.39 -15.45
CA GLY A 344 1.18 -10.36 -14.59
C GLY A 344 1.00 -10.10 -13.09
N VAL A 345 -0.03 -9.36 -12.70
CA VAL A 345 -0.35 -8.98 -11.31
C VAL A 345 -1.52 -9.81 -10.78
N ILE A 346 -1.58 -11.08 -11.14
CA ILE A 346 -2.46 -12.03 -10.46
C ILE A 346 -1.75 -12.49 -9.21
N SER A 347 -1.87 -11.74 -8.13
CA SER A 347 -1.60 -12.30 -6.82
C SER A 347 -2.75 -13.26 -6.47
N LYS A 348 -2.42 -14.45 -6.03
CA LYS A 348 -3.37 -15.55 -5.74
C LYS A 348 -4.38 -15.26 -4.62
N LYS A 349 -4.39 -14.08 -4.03
CA LYS A 349 -5.39 -13.54 -3.08
C LYS A 349 -5.35 -12.03 -3.10
N ILE A 350 -6.10 -11.42 -4.00
CA ILE A 350 -6.59 -10.07 -3.74
C ILE A 350 -7.83 -10.27 -2.86
N GLU A 351 -7.70 -10.03 -1.55
CA GLU A 351 -8.86 -9.95 -0.67
C GLU A 351 -9.78 -8.86 -1.22
N GLY A 352 -11.02 -9.24 -1.57
CA GLY A 352 -12.04 -8.32 -2.09
C GLY A 352 -12.64 -8.67 -3.45
N ASN A 353 -12.36 -9.85 -4.03
CA ASN A 353 -13.04 -10.31 -5.24
C ASN A 353 -13.97 -11.49 -4.92
N PRO A 354 -15.30 -11.30 -4.84
CA PRO A 354 -16.26 -12.37 -4.48
C PRO A 354 -16.45 -13.44 -5.58
N LEU A 355 -15.72 -13.38 -6.71
CA LEU A 355 -15.97 -14.25 -7.87
C LEU A 355 -15.09 -15.52 -7.94
N ASN A 356 -14.28 -15.85 -6.92
CA ASN A 356 -13.37 -17.01 -6.98
C ASN A 356 -13.70 -18.16 -6.02
N ASP A 357 -14.81 -18.14 -5.26
CA ASP A 357 -15.11 -19.22 -4.30
C ASP A 357 -15.91 -20.41 -4.90
N ASP A 358 -16.37 -20.35 -6.15
CA ASP A 358 -17.25 -21.39 -6.71
C ASP A 358 -16.59 -22.40 -7.68
N LYS A 359 -15.25 -22.50 -7.76
CA LYS A 359 -14.58 -23.43 -8.71
C LYS A 359 -13.50 -24.38 -8.15
N VAL A 360 -13.52 -24.72 -6.87
CA VAL A 360 -12.55 -25.70 -6.32
C VAL A 360 -13.18 -26.97 -5.70
N GLU A 361 -14.44 -27.26 -5.92
CA GLU A 361 -15.02 -28.53 -5.48
C GLU A 361 -15.61 -29.37 -6.62
N ALA A 362 -14.83 -29.66 -7.66
CA ALA A 362 -15.23 -30.67 -8.63
C ALA A 362 -14.04 -31.28 -9.37
N GLU A 363 -13.13 -31.95 -8.66
CA GLU A 363 -12.22 -32.95 -9.24
C GLU A 363 -11.41 -33.63 -8.13
N THR A 364 -11.99 -34.64 -7.50
CA THR A 364 -11.28 -35.84 -7.00
C THR A 364 -12.28 -36.85 -6.49
N LYS A 365 -12.90 -37.57 -7.42
CA LYS A 365 -13.39 -38.95 -7.18
C LYS A 365 -12.76 -39.81 -8.24
N GLU A 366 -11.56 -40.28 -8.03
CA GLU A 366 -11.03 -41.42 -8.73
C GLU A 366 -11.50 -42.70 -8.03
N GLU A 367 -12.11 -43.54 -8.85
CA GLU A 367 -12.62 -44.84 -8.52
C GLU A 367 -11.52 -45.81 -8.08
N VAL A 368 -11.73 -46.48 -6.97
CA VAL A 368 -10.97 -47.67 -6.56
C VAL A 368 -11.61 -48.90 -7.21
N PRO A 369 -10.91 -49.67 -8.04
CA PRO A 369 -11.44 -50.92 -8.58
C PRO A 369 -11.43 -51.99 -7.52
N THR A 370 -12.58 -52.48 -7.16
CA THR A 370 -12.78 -53.71 -6.40
C THR A 370 -12.32 -54.95 -7.22
N LYS A 371 -11.28 -55.63 -6.77
CA LYS A 371 -11.04 -57.01 -7.18
C LYS A 371 -11.86 -57.95 -6.33
N LYS A 372 -12.70 -58.72 -7.05
CA LYS A 372 -13.32 -59.97 -6.55
C LYS A 372 -12.25 -61.07 -6.51
N ASN A 373 -12.13 -61.71 -5.38
CA ASN A 373 -12.18 -63.17 -5.24
C ASN A 373 -12.52 -63.48 -3.78
#